data_92cd01d7a926e0a0fc59abd5eaf6a8c6
#
_entry.id   92cd01d7a926e0a0fc59abd5eaf6a8c6
#
_cell.length_a   1.000
_cell.length_b   1.000
_cell.length_c   1.000
_cell.angle_alpha   90.00
_cell.angle_beta   90.00
_cell.angle_gamma   90.00
#
_symmetry.space_group_name_H-M   'P 1'
#
loop_
_entity.id
_entity.type
_entity.pdbx_description
1 polymer ?
#
loop_
_entity_poly.entity_id
_entity_poly.type
_entity_poly.pdbx_seq_one_letter_code
_entity_poly.pdbx_strand_id
1 'polypeptide(L)'
;MTKRLSGKRALVTAAGQGIGRATALAMAAEGAHVFATDINTKTLDKLANEAVDVGTLEIFELDVLSKNSIDEGIAQSKPDILFNCAGFVHNGTILEATAQEWDNAWELNVSSMFKTIRAVLPGMIERGSGSIINMSSVASSIKGAPNRLIYGTTKAAVIGLTKAVATDYITQGIRCNCICPGTVDSPSLHQRLEATGDY
;
A
#
# COMPACT_ATOMS: atom_id res chain seq x y z
N MET A 1 3.59 -21.62 -18.19
CA MET A 1 4.00 -20.20 -18.31
C MET A 1 5.08 -19.93 -17.26
N THR A 2 6.16 -19.22 -17.61
CA THR A 2 7.17 -18.80 -16.64
C THR A 2 6.56 -17.80 -15.68
N LYS A 3 6.63 -18.07 -14.39
CA LYS A 3 6.15 -17.15 -13.34
C LYS A 3 7.04 -15.91 -13.30
N ARG A 4 6.49 -14.72 -13.55
CA ARG A 4 7.23 -13.45 -13.71
C ARG A 4 7.95 -12.98 -12.45
N LEU A 5 7.48 -13.39 -11.28
CA LEU A 5 8.03 -13.00 -9.98
C LEU A 5 8.73 -14.15 -9.25
N SER A 6 9.10 -15.21 -9.98
CA SER A 6 9.81 -16.35 -9.38
C SER A 6 11.08 -15.92 -8.65
N GLY A 7 11.22 -16.37 -7.40
CA GLY A 7 12.35 -16.04 -6.53
C GLY A 7 12.31 -14.63 -5.92
N LYS A 8 11.28 -13.82 -6.17
CA LYS A 8 11.11 -12.50 -5.55
C LYS A 8 10.35 -12.58 -4.23
N ARG A 9 10.72 -11.74 -3.28
CA ARG A 9 10.08 -11.56 -1.99
C ARG A 9 9.26 -10.27 -2.04
N ALA A 10 7.96 -10.33 -1.81
CA ALA A 10 7.06 -9.19 -1.89
C ALA A 10 6.38 -8.92 -0.55
N LEU A 11 6.52 -7.71 -0.01
CA LEU A 11 5.76 -7.22 1.14
C LEU A 11 4.58 -6.39 0.66
N VAL A 12 3.38 -6.77 1.08
CA VAL A 12 2.11 -6.09 0.73
C VAL A 12 1.45 -5.61 2.01
N THR A 13 1.28 -4.29 2.16
CA THR A 13 0.57 -3.70 3.31
C THR A 13 -0.93 -3.60 3.03
N ALA A 14 -1.76 -3.65 4.08
CA ALA A 14 -3.22 -3.67 3.98
C ALA A 14 -3.72 -4.77 3.01
N ALA A 15 -3.17 -5.97 3.15
CA ALA A 15 -3.45 -7.11 2.29
C ALA A 15 -4.70 -7.89 2.70
N GLY A 16 -5.36 -7.55 3.80
CA GLY A 16 -6.53 -8.28 4.31
C GLY A 16 -7.77 -8.16 3.41
N GLN A 17 -7.84 -7.10 2.59
CA GLN A 17 -9.01 -6.87 1.71
C GLN A 17 -8.68 -6.05 0.45
N GLY A 18 -9.64 -5.94 -0.45
CA GLY A 18 -9.62 -5.04 -1.61
C GLY A 18 -8.37 -5.20 -2.49
N ILE A 19 -7.76 -4.06 -2.85
CA ILE A 19 -6.63 -4.02 -3.79
C ILE A 19 -5.41 -4.74 -3.21
N GLY A 20 -5.10 -4.56 -1.91
CA GLY A 20 -3.96 -5.22 -1.27
C GLY A 20 -4.08 -6.74 -1.35
N ARG A 21 -5.28 -7.27 -1.02
CA ARG A 21 -5.57 -8.71 -1.08
C ARG A 21 -5.44 -9.27 -2.51
N ALA A 22 -6.07 -8.62 -3.48
CA ALA A 22 -5.99 -9.04 -4.87
C ALA A 22 -4.55 -9.02 -5.41
N THR A 23 -3.77 -8.01 -5.00
CA THR A 23 -2.35 -7.89 -5.37
C THR A 23 -1.51 -9.00 -4.74
N ALA A 24 -1.73 -9.33 -3.46
CA ALA A 24 -1.01 -10.40 -2.77
C ALA A 24 -1.24 -11.76 -3.46
N LEU A 25 -2.49 -12.10 -3.78
CA LEU A 25 -2.82 -13.32 -4.52
C LEU A 25 -2.21 -13.33 -5.92
N ALA A 26 -2.31 -12.23 -6.66
CA ALA A 26 -1.74 -12.14 -8.00
C ALA A 26 -0.20 -12.27 -8.01
N MET A 27 0.49 -11.66 -7.04
CA MET A 27 1.94 -11.80 -6.91
C MET A 27 2.35 -13.23 -6.53
N ALA A 28 1.61 -13.89 -5.64
CA ALA A 28 1.84 -15.29 -5.28
C ALA A 28 1.64 -16.23 -6.50
N ALA A 29 0.59 -16.01 -7.28
CA ALA A 29 0.33 -16.76 -8.52
C ALA A 29 1.46 -16.61 -9.55
N GLU A 30 2.10 -15.43 -9.59
CA GLU A 30 3.27 -15.16 -10.45
C GLU A 30 4.61 -15.66 -9.86
N GLY A 31 4.55 -16.38 -8.72
CA GLY A 31 5.71 -17.07 -8.14
C GLY A 31 6.51 -16.27 -7.14
N ALA A 32 6.02 -15.12 -6.69
CA ALA A 32 6.63 -14.44 -5.56
C ALA A 32 6.39 -15.20 -4.24
N HIS A 33 7.34 -15.09 -3.32
CA HIS A 33 7.08 -15.34 -1.91
C HIS A 33 6.46 -14.07 -1.32
N VAL A 34 5.17 -14.10 -1.03
CA VAL A 34 4.41 -12.92 -0.59
C VAL A 34 4.29 -12.88 0.93
N PHE A 35 4.63 -11.75 1.51
CA PHE A 35 4.36 -11.39 2.91
C PHE A 35 3.17 -10.44 2.90
N ALA A 36 2.00 -11.00 3.15
CA ALA A 36 0.74 -10.25 3.17
C ALA A 36 0.47 -9.76 4.59
N THR A 37 0.36 -8.44 4.77
CA THR A 37 0.26 -7.83 6.09
C THR A 37 -0.94 -6.90 6.21
N ASP A 38 -1.51 -6.86 7.40
CA ASP A 38 -2.63 -5.97 7.77
C ASP A 38 -2.63 -5.80 9.28
N ILE A 39 -3.27 -4.76 9.79
CA ILE A 39 -3.56 -4.62 11.22
C ILE A 39 -4.70 -5.55 11.67
N ASN A 40 -5.54 -5.98 10.73
CA ASN A 40 -6.67 -6.88 10.97
C ASN A 40 -6.29 -8.34 10.63
N THR A 41 -5.84 -9.07 11.64
CA THR A 41 -5.43 -10.47 11.51
C THR A 41 -6.54 -11.39 11.02
N LYS A 42 -7.81 -11.12 11.38
CA LYS A 42 -8.96 -11.94 10.92
C LYS A 42 -9.16 -11.92 9.40
N THR A 43 -8.83 -10.80 8.76
CA THR A 43 -8.89 -10.70 7.29
C THR A 43 -7.70 -11.38 6.64
N LEU A 44 -6.54 -11.39 7.29
CA LEU A 44 -5.37 -12.14 6.86
C LEU A 44 -5.58 -13.65 6.92
N ASP A 45 -6.23 -14.17 7.97
CA ASP A 45 -6.56 -15.60 8.08
C ASP A 45 -7.43 -16.06 6.91
N LYS A 46 -8.41 -15.23 6.50
CA LYS A 46 -9.23 -15.53 5.31
C LYS A 46 -8.40 -15.54 4.03
N LEU A 47 -7.48 -14.59 3.87
CA LEU A 47 -6.58 -14.54 2.73
C LEU A 47 -5.67 -15.78 2.68
N ALA A 48 -5.10 -16.21 3.82
CA ALA A 48 -4.25 -17.39 3.89
C ALA A 48 -4.99 -18.67 3.44
N ASN A 49 -6.24 -18.84 3.87
CA ASN A 49 -7.07 -19.98 3.46
C ASN A 49 -7.35 -20.00 1.95
N GLU A 50 -7.50 -18.83 1.32
CA GLU A 50 -7.72 -18.73 -0.12
C GLU A 50 -6.45 -18.93 -0.95
N ALA A 51 -5.28 -18.65 -0.35
CA ALA A 51 -4.00 -18.73 -1.03
C ALA A 51 -3.40 -20.15 -1.09
N VAL A 52 -3.99 -21.14 -0.45
CA VAL A 52 -3.46 -22.51 -0.30
C VAL A 52 -2.97 -23.11 -1.63
N ASP A 53 -3.71 -22.90 -2.71
CA ASP A 53 -3.39 -23.44 -4.04
C ASP A 53 -2.82 -22.40 -5.00
N VAL A 54 -2.54 -21.17 -4.53
CA VAL A 54 -2.14 -20.05 -5.39
C VAL A 54 -0.62 -19.92 -5.49
N GLY A 55 0.09 -20.05 -4.35
CA GLY A 55 1.54 -19.88 -4.28
C GLY A 55 2.03 -19.74 -2.84
N THR A 56 3.28 -19.28 -2.67
CA THR A 56 3.86 -19.09 -1.34
C THR A 56 3.40 -17.75 -0.77
N LEU A 57 2.58 -17.79 0.28
CA LEU A 57 2.07 -16.61 0.97
C LEU A 57 2.15 -16.83 2.48
N GLU A 58 2.83 -15.92 3.15
CA GLU A 58 2.88 -15.80 4.61
C GLU A 58 2.08 -14.59 5.05
N ILE A 59 1.42 -14.70 6.20
CA ILE A 59 0.65 -13.60 6.81
C ILE A 59 1.26 -13.23 8.15
N PHE A 60 1.26 -11.93 8.46
CA PHE A 60 1.51 -11.44 9.83
C PHE A 60 0.93 -10.05 10.03
N GLU A 61 0.67 -9.71 11.30
CA GLU A 61 0.21 -8.39 11.67
C GLU A 61 1.30 -7.34 11.41
N LEU A 62 0.93 -6.22 10.77
CA LEU A 62 1.80 -5.08 10.60
C LEU A 62 0.99 -3.79 10.70
N ASP A 63 1.30 -3.00 11.73
CA ASP A 63 0.81 -1.63 11.88
C ASP A 63 1.77 -0.66 11.18
N VAL A 64 1.34 -0.09 10.05
CA VAL A 64 2.12 0.88 9.27
C VAL A 64 2.32 2.23 9.99
N LEU A 65 1.66 2.47 11.12
CA LEU A 65 1.87 3.64 11.96
C LEU A 65 2.95 3.40 13.02
N SER A 66 3.22 2.14 13.38
CA SER A 66 4.20 1.74 14.36
C SER A 66 5.56 1.50 13.72
N LYS A 67 6.58 2.29 14.15
CA LYS A 67 7.96 2.10 13.68
C LYS A 67 8.49 0.69 13.99
N ASN A 68 8.23 0.18 15.19
CA ASN A 68 8.73 -1.14 15.59
C ASN A 68 8.10 -2.25 14.73
N SER A 69 6.77 -2.18 14.50
CA SER A 69 6.07 -3.14 13.65
C SER A 69 6.60 -3.14 12.21
N ILE A 70 6.91 -1.95 11.66
CA ILE A 70 7.53 -1.82 10.34
C ILE A 70 8.91 -2.47 10.33
N ASP A 71 9.78 -2.13 11.29
CA ASP A 71 11.16 -2.63 11.34
C ASP A 71 11.18 -4.17 11.46
N GLU A 72 10.34 -4.75 12.29
CA GLU A 72 10.17 -6.20 12.44
C GLU A 72 9.67 -6.84 11.14
N GLY A 73 8.64 -6.26 10.51
CA GLY A 73 8.10 -6.76 9.25
C GLY A 73 9.11 -6.71 8.09
N ILE A 74 9.92 -5.66 8.02
CA ILE A 74 11.00 -5.56 7.03
C ILE A 74 12.12 -6.56 7.32
N ALA A 75 12.53 -6.74 8.58
CA ALA A 75 13.56 -7.71 8.96
C ALA A 75 13.13 -9.16 8.63
N GLN A 76 11.86 -9.50 8.85
CA GLN A 76 11.28 -10.81 8.52
C GLN A 76 11.16 -11.02 7.02
N SER A 77 10.59 -10.05 6.30
CA SER A 77 10.27 -10.18 4.88
C SER A 77 11.48 -9.96 3.97
N LYS A 78 12.42 -9.07 4.31
CA LYS A 78 13.57 -8.65 3.46
C LYS A 78 13.16 -8.48 1.99
N PRO A 79 12.17 -7.61 1.68
CA PRO A 79 11.48 -7.65 0.42
C PRO A 79 12.30 -7.09 -0.73
N ASP A 80 12.15 -7.68 -1.93
CA ASP A 80 12.58 -7.13 -3.22
C ASP A 80 11.52 -6.18 -3.79
N ILE A 81 10.27 -6.41 -3.38
CA ILE A 81 9.10 -5.64 -3.81
C ILE A 81 8.34 -5.17 -2.57
N LEU A 82 8.11 -3.85 -2.47
CA LEU A 82 7.25 -3.24 -1.47
C LEU A 82 5.99 -2.69 -2.15
N PHE A 83 4.81 -3.17 -1.76
CA PHE A 83 3.52 -2.63 -2.20
C PHE A 83 2.83 -1.92 -1.04
N ASN A 84 2.88 -0.60 -1.04
CA ASN A 84 2.25 0.26 -0.06
C ASN A 84 0.79 0.49 -0.43
N CYS A 85 -0.13 -0.23 0.18
CA CYS A 85 -1.57 -0.16 -0.07
C CYS A 85 -2.37 0.43 1.08
N ALA A 86 -1.79 0.53 2.29
CA ALA A 86 -2.47 1.10 3.45
C ALA A 86 -2.92 2.54 3.18
N GLY A 87 -4.13 2.85 3.65
CA GLY A 87 -4.70 4.18 3.50
C GLY A 87 -6.22 4.15 3.65
N PHE A 88 -6.81 5.34 3.77
CA PHE A 88 -8.27 5.49 3.81
C PHE A 88 -8.73 6.69 3.00
N VAL A 89 -10.01 6.71 2.66
CA VAL A 89 -10.66 7.76 1.89
C VAL A 89 -11.45 8.66 2.83
N HIS A 90 -10.92 9.87 3.09
CA HIS A 90 -11.67 10.90 3.80
C HIS A 90 -12.73 11.52 2.89
N ASN A 91 -13.89 11.86 3.47
CA ASN A 91 -14.98 12.54 2.79
C ASN A 91 -15.27 13.86 3.51
N GLY A 92 -15.17 14.98 2.80
CA GLY A 92 -15.48 16.31 3.32
C GLY A 92 -14.83 17.42 2.50
N THR A 93 -15.43 18.61 2.63
CA THR A 93 -14.93 19.87 2.06
C THR A 93 -13.91 20.53 3.01
N ILE A 94 -13.32 21.67 2.59
CA ILE A 94 -12.34 22.40 3.42
C ILE A 94 -12.97 23.01 4.67
N LEU A 95 -14.27 23.35 4.62
CA LEU A 95 -14.96 23.96 5.76
C LEU A 95 -15.46 22.92 6.77
N GLU A 96 -15.61 21.66 6.34
CA GLU A 96 -16.08 20.55 7.18
C GLU A 96 -14.92 19.76 7.81
N ALA A 97 -13.76 19.76 7.15
CA ALA A 97 -12.60 19.01 7.59
C ALA A 97 -12.01 19.59 8.88
N THR A 98 -11.79 18.73 9.86
CA THR A 98 -11.12 19.09 11.10
C THR A 98 -9.59 18.91 10.99
N ALA A 99 -8.84 19.61 11.86
CA ALA A 99 -7.39 19.42 11.96
C ALA A 99 -7.01 17.97 12.31
N GLN A 100 -7.78 17.32 13.17
CA GLN A 100 -7.53 15.93 13.57
C GLN A 100 -7.72 14.95 12.40
N GLU A 101 -8.74 15.14 11.57
CA GLU A 101 -8.94 14.32 10.35
C GLU A 101 -7.82 14.54 9.34
N TRP A 102 -7.35 15.79 9.21
CA TRP A 102 -6.20 16.12 8.40
C TRP A 102 -4.95 15.36 8.87
N ASP A 103 -4.61 15.46 10.17
CA ASP A 103 -3.42 14.83 10.73
C ASP A 103 -3.48 13.30 10.63
N ASN A 104 -4.62 12.69 10.94
CA ASN A 104 -4.83 11.26 10.84
C ASN A 104 -4.69 10.75 9.39
N ALA A 105 -5.26 11.48 8.44
CA ALA A 105 -5.17 11.12 7.03
C ALA A 105 -3.74 11.25 6.50
N TRP A 106 -3.04 12.30 6.91
CA TRP A 106 -1.64 12.49 6.53
C TRP A 106 -0.77 11.38 7.09
N GLU A 107 -0.96 11.04 8.36
CA GLU A 107 -0.19 9.99 9.03
C GLU A 107 -0.39 8.63 8.36
N LEU A 108 -1.65 8.25 8.04
CA LEU A 108 -1.93 6.95 7.43
C LEU A 108 -1.62 6.92 5.92
N ASN A 109 -1.97 7.97 5.15
CA ASN A 109 -1.86 7.92 3.69
C ASN A 109 -0.48 8.31 3.17
N VAL A 110 0.31 9.08 3.94
CA VAL A 110 1.61 9.64 3.49
C VAL A 110 2.75 9.19 4.39
N SER A 111 2.69 9.49 5.70
CA SER A 111 3.77 9.20 6.65
C SER A 111 4.03 7.70 6.75
N SER A 112 3.01 6.86 6.69
CA SER A 112 3.16 5.40 6.68
C SER A 112 4.02 4.93 5.50
N MET A 113 3.77 5.46 4.29
CA MET A 113 4.56 5.10 3.11
C MET A 113 6.00 5.61 3.20
N PHE A 114 6.20 6.83 3.72
CA PHE A 114 7.53 7.33 4.01
C PHE A 114 8.28 6.41 4.98
N LYS A 115 7.65 5.97 6.07
CA LYS A 115 8.25 5.08 7.07
C LYS A 115 8.63 3.72 6.48
N THR A 116 7.72 3.08 5.74
CA THR A 116 7.99 1.77 5.12
C THR A 116 9.06 1.85 4.04
N ILE A 117 9.05 2.89 3.20
CA ILE A 117 10.08 3.13 2.18
C ILE A 117 11.45 3.33 2.84
N ARG A 118 11.52 4.19 3.86
CA ARG A 118 12.75 4.45 4.59
C ARG A 118 13.33 3.18 5.24
N ALA A 119 12.46 2.29 5.73
CA ALA A 119 12.88 1.04 6.36
C ALA A 119 13.40 0.01 5.35
N VAL A 120 12.82 -0.08 4.15
CA VAL A 120 13.19 -1.09 3.16
C VAL A 120 14.41 -0.70 2.32
N LEU A 121 14.62 0.61 2.10
CA LEU A 121 15.66 1.13 1.20
C LEU A 121 17.07 0.62 1.49
N PRO A 122 17.58 0.61 2.75
CA PRO A 122 18.95 0.14 3.01
C PRO A 122 19.21 -1.27 2.47
N GLY A 123 18.31 -2.21 2.73
CA GLY A 123 18.45 -3.58 2.23
C GLY A 123 18.30 -3.71 0.71
N MET A 124 17.44 -2.91 0.07
CA MET A 124 17.33 -2.88 -1.37
C MET A 124 18.58 -2.29 -2.03
N ILE A 125 19.16 -1.23 -1.46
CA ILE A 125 20.40 -0.61 -1.93
C ILE A 125 21.57 -1.58 -1.82
N GLU A 126 21.70 -2.26 -0.69
CA GLU A 126 22.74 -3.27 -0.48
C GLU A 126 22.69 -4.38 -1.55
N ARG A 127 21.50 -4.79 -1.96
CA ARG A 127 21.30 -5.78 -3.03
C ARG A 127 21.41 -5.19 -4.44
N GLY A 128 21.51 -3.87 -4.59
CA GLY A 128 21.49 -3.17 -5.89
C GLY A 128 20.20 -3.34 -6.68
N SER A 129 19.09 -3.69 -6.03
CA SER A 129 17.81 -3.96 -6.70
C SER A 129 16.62 -3.78 -5.75
N GLY A 130 15.59 -3.08 -6.21
CA GLY A 130 14.34 -2.94 -5.47
C GLY A 130 13.19 -2.39 -6.34
N SER A 131 11.97 -2.72 -5.97
CA SER A 131 10.76 -2.20 -6.63
C SER A 131 9.75 -1.76 -5.58
N ILE A 132 9.45 -0.47 -5.56
CA ILE A 132 8.49 0.13 -4.64
C ILE A 132 7.28 0.58 -5.44
N ILE A 133 6.10 0.22 -4.99
CA ILE A 133 4.83 0.60 -5.60
C ILE A 133 3.95 1.23 -4.52
N ASN A 134 3.56 2.49 -4.73
CA ASN A 134 2.71 3.23 -3.81
C ASN A 134 1.30 3.36 -4.36
N MET A 135 0.30 3.16 -3.52
CA MET A 135 -1.10 3.34 -3.89
C MET A 135 -1.50 4.81 -3.76
N SER A 136 -1.60 5.51 -4.90
CA SER A 136 -2.17 6.85 -5.00
C SER A 136 -3.65 6.78 -5.42
N SER A 137 -4.11 7.73 -6.22
CA SER A 137 -5.47 7.81 -6.76
C SER A 137 -5.52 8.75 -7.96
N VAL A 138 -6.51 8.59 -8.85
CA VAL A 138 -6.86 9.65 -9.81
C VAL A 138 -7.35 10.91 -9.10
N ALA A 139 -8.04 10.78 -7.95
CA ALA A 139 -8.36 11.90 -7.07
C ALA A 139 -7.10 12.34 -6.33
N SER A 140 -6.27 13.16 -6.99
CA SER A 140 -4.94 13.60 -6.55
C SER A 140 -4.50 14.83 -7.36
N SER A 141 -3.22 14.95 -7.68
CA SER A 141 -2.71 15.93 -8.64
C SER A 141 -3.17 15.67 -10.09
N ILE A 142 -3.81 14.53 -10.37
CA ILE A 142 -4.33 14.17 -11.69
C ILE A 142 -5.71 14.84 -11.90
N LYS A 143 -6.62 14.70 -10.91
CA LYS A 143 -7.99 15.22 -10.99
C LYS A 143 -8.51 15.57 -9.61
N GLY A 144 -9.19 16.72 -9.47
CA GLY A 144 -10.01 17.03 -8.30
C GLY A 144 -11.30 16.20 -8.29
N ALA A 145 -11.76 15.82 -7.10
CA ALA A 145 -13.05 15.16 -6.91
C ALA A 145 -13.82 15.86 -5.77
N PRO A 146 -15.13 16.02 -5.87
CA PRO A 146 -15.95 16.63 -4.81
C PRO A 146 -15.78 15.89 -3.49
N ASN A 147 -15.77 16.63 -2.39
CA ASN A 147 -15.68 16.11 -1.02
C ASN A 147 -14.45 15.19 -0.80
N ARG A 148 -13.33 15.49 -1.47
CA ARG A 148 -12.08 14.72 -1.36
C ARG A 148 -10.88 15.60 -1.04
N LEU A 149 -11.09 16.70 -0.32
CA LEU A 149 -10.02 17.64 0.01
C LEU A 149 -8.80 16.93 0.61
N ILE A 150 -8.95 16.35 1.79
CA ILE A 150 -7.85 15.72 2.53
C ILE A 150 -7.32 14.50 1.74
N TYR A 151 -8.24 13.66 1.26
CA TYR A 151 -7.86 12.49 0.48
C TYR A 151 -7.06 12.84 -0.77
N GLY A 152 -7.58 13.76 -1.59
CA GLY A 152 -6.92 14.18 -2.83
C GLY A 152 -5.54 14.81 -2.56
N THR A 153 -5.43 15.63 -1.51
CA THR A 153 -4.17 16.26 -1.10
C THR A 153 -3.14 15.21 -0.68
N THR A 154 -3.53 14.26 0.18
CA THR A 154 -2.62 13.18 0.60
C THR A 154 -2.19 12.29 -0.57
N LYS A 155 -3.10 11.98 -1.49
CA LYS A 155 -2.78 11.16 -2.67
C LYS A 155 -1.92 11.92 -3.70
N ALA A 156 -2.02 13.23 -3.78
CA ALA A 156 -1.09 14.06 -4.55
C ALA A 156 0.32 14.06 -3.93
N ALA A 157 0.41 14.12 -2.60
CA ALA A 157 1.68 14.00 -1.88
C ALA A 157 2.36 12.65 -2.13
N VAL A 158 1.61 11.55 -2.21
CA VAL A 158 2.14 10.21 -2.57
C VAL A 158 2.79 10.21 -3.96
N ILE A 159 2.22 10.93 -4.95
CA ILE A 159 2.85 11.07 -6.28
C ILE A 159 4.17 11.82 -6.16
N GLY A 160 4.22 12.89 -5.37
CA GLY A 160 5.45 13.66 -5.10
C GLY A 160 6.53 12.79 -4.43
N LEU A 161 6.17 12.09 -3.35
CA LEU A 161 7.05 11.14 -2.65
C LEU A 161 7.62 10.08 -3.60
N THR A 162 6.76 9.50 -4.45
CA THR A 162 7.15 8.48 -5.42
C THR A 162 8.21 9.00 -6.38
N LYS A 163 8.00 10.19 -6.95
CA LYS A 163 8.95 10.82 -7.88
C LYS A 163 10.28 11.13 -7.22
N ALA A 164 10.26 11.67 -6.00
CA ALA A 164 11.48 11.99 -5.25
C ALA A 164 12.31 10.72 -4.99
N VAL A 165 11.69 9.67 -4.44
CA VAL A 165 12.37 8.39 -4.19
C VAL A 165 12.92 7.77 -5.49
N ALA A 166 12.13 7.81 -6.59
CA ALA A 166 12.59 7.29 -7.87
C ALA A 166 13.83 8.04 -8.38
N THR A 167 13.82 9.38 -8.31
CA THR A 167 14.94 10.22 -8.77
C THR A 167 16.20 9.98 -7.95
N ASP A 168 16.06 9.90 -6.61
CA ASP A 168 17.20 9.81 -5.71
C ASP A 168 17.92 8.44 -5.80
N TYR A 169 17.18 7.36 -6.09
CA TYR A 169 17.70 5.99 -5.96
C TYR A 169 17.74 5.16 -7.24
N ILE A 170 17.37 5.72 -8.41
CA ILE A 170 17.37 4.96 -9.69
C ILE A 170 18.77 4.45 -10.06
N THR A 171 19.82 5.22 -9.81
CA THR A 171 21.21 4.81 -10.09
C THR A 171 21.70 3.69 -9.18
N GLN A 172 21.00 3.42 -8.10
CA GLN A 172 21.27 2.33 -7.16
C GLN A 172 20.38 1.09 -7.43
N GLY A 173 19.73 1.04 -8.59
CA GLY A 173 18.88 -0.09 -9.01
C GLY A 173 17.49 -0.12 -8.37
N ILE A 174 17.04 0.98 -7.75
CA ILE A 174 15.73 1.06 -7.10
C ILE A 174 14.74 1.75 -8.02
N ARG A 175 13.61 1.12 -8.27
CA ARG A 175 12.46 1.73 -8.97
C ARG A 175 11.37 2.05 -7.97
N CYS A 176 10.80 3.25 -8.08
CA CYS A 176 9.64 3.65 -7.30
C CYS A 176 8.55 4.17 -8.23
N ASN A 177 7.36 3.59 -8.15
CA ASN A 177 6.22 3.94 -8.99
C ASN A 177 4.96 4.08 -8.13
N CYS A 178 3.93 4.76 -8.66
CA CYS A 178 2.61 4.75 -8.04
C CYS A 178 1.53 4.31 -9.02
N ILE A 179 0.50 3.68 -8.46
CA ILE A 179 -0.72 3.35 -9.18
C ILE A 179 -1.78 4.37 -8.75
N CYS A 180 -2.51 4.92 -9.72
CA CYS A 180 -3.55 5.92 -9.50
C CYS A 180 -4.91 5.36 -9.95
N PRO A 181 -5.56 4.48 -9.18
CA PRO A 181 -6.84 3.91 -9.54
C PRO A 181 -7.96 4.94 -9.62
N GLY A 182 -8.94 4.68 -10.46
CA GLY A 182 -10.26 5.27 -10.38
C GLY A 182 -11.11 4.63 -9.28
N THR A 183 -12.42 4.55 -9.50
CA THR A 183 -13.33 3.81 -8.61
C THR A 183 -13.11 2.32 -8.81
N VAL A 184 -12.76 1.64 -7.73
CA VAL A 184 -12.55 0.18 -7.70
C VAL A 184 -13.63 -0.44 -6.84
N ASP A 185 -14.29 -1.45 -7.38
CA ASP A 185 -15.23 -2.27 -6.61
C ASP A 185 -14.49 -3.00 -5.49
N SER A 186 -14.81 -2.65 -4.25
CA SER A 186 -14.09 -3.11 -3.07
C SER A 186 -14.97 -3.01 -1.81
N PRO A 187 -14.69 -3.81 -0.78
CA PRO A 187 -15.41 -3.71 0.49
C PRO A 187 -15.42 -2.29 1.08
N SER A 188 -14.31 -1.58 0.96
CA SER A 188 -14.21 -0.18 1.42
C SER A 188 -15.10 0.78 0.62
N LEU A 189 -15.33 0.54 -0.68
CA LEU A 189 -16.28 1.32 -1.46
C LEU A 189 -17.71 1.06 -0.97
N HIS A 190 -18.10 -0.20 -0.83
CA HIS A 190 -19.43 -0.58 -0.36
C HIS A 190 -19.75 0.03 1.00
N GLN A 191 -18.85 -0.09 1.97
CA GLN A 191 -19.02 0.54 3.29
C GLN A 191 -19.23 2.05 3.23
N ARG A 192 -18.53 2.75 2.32
CA ARG A 192 -18.71 4.21 2.15
C ARG A 192 -20.03 4.57 1.49
N LEU A 193 -20.48 3.79 0.51
CA LEU A 193 -21.78 3.99 -0.15
C LEU A 193 -22.92 3.74 0.84
N GLU A 194 -22.86 2.68 1.61
CA GLU A 194 -23.82 2.40 2.68
C GLU A 194 -23.90 3.54 3.70
N ALA A 195 -22.74 4.10 4.10
CA ALA A 195 -22.69 5.21 5.05
C ALA A 195 -23.26 6.53 4.51
N THR A 196 -23.29 6.72 3.19
CA THR A 196 -23.87 7.93 2.56
C THR A 196 -25.36 7.77 2.21
N GLY A 197 -25.89 6.55 2.26
CA GLY A 197 -27.28 6.26 1.86
C GLY A 197 -27.53 6.33 0.34
N ASP A 198 -26.52 6.55 -0.45
CA ASP A 198 -26.54 6.58 -1.92
C ASP A 198 -26.06 5.23 -2.45
N TYR A 199 -27.01 4.30 -2.61
CA TYR A 199 -26.77 3.00 -3.23
C TYR A 199 -27.45 2.93 -4.58
#